data_41ea524d678b423c70c6627f202f20bb
#
_entry.id   41ea524d678b423c70c6627f202f20bb
#
_cell.length_a   1.000
_cell.length_b   1.000
_cell.length_c   1.000
_cell.angle_alpha   90.00
_cell.angle_beta   90.00
_cell.angle_gamma   90.00
#
_symmetry.space_group_name_H-M   'P 1'
#
loop_
_entity.id
_entity.type
_entity.pdbx_description
1 polymer ?
#
loop_
_entity_poly.entity_id
_entity_poly.type
_entity_poly.pdbx_seq_one_letter_code
_entity_poly.pdbx_strand_id
1 'polypeptide(L)'
;MFDVDLENGVSFRESKAFKPGDRAVVAETPWCGLGMTVCYDVRFAYLYRALAKAGASVLMVPAAFTRQTGHAHWHILLQARAIETGCYVVAPAQCGDHEDGRQTYGHSLIVAPWGEILADGGEEPGVVMAELDFSRIDKARGMVPALSHDRDFAPPAPLGLRAAGE
;
A
#
# COMPACT_ATOMS: atom_id res chain seq x y z
N MET A 1 6.63 9.14 4.10
CA MET A 1 7.67 9.31 5.15
C MET A 1 7.26 8.53 6.37
N PHE A 2 8.17 7.73 6.90
CA PHE A 2 7.95 6.85 8.06
C PHE A 2 8.55 7.50 9.32
N ASP A 3 7.79 8.39 9.94
CA ASP A 3 8.10 8.99 11.23
C ASP A 3 7.09 8.47 12.25
N VAL A 4 7.48 7.46 13.03
CA VAL A 4 6.58 6.78 13.98
C VAL A 4 7.27 6.45 15.29
N ASP A 5 6.48 6.38 16.34
CA ASP A 5 6.87 5.88 17.66
C ASP A 5 6.04 4.61 17.94
N LEU A 6 6.72 3.51 18.25
CA LEU A 6 6.09 2.25 18.60
C LEU A 6 6.04 2.08 20.13
N GLU A 7 5.09 1.27 20.62
CA GLU A 7 4.84 1.07 22.07
C GLU A 7 6.05 0.61 22.87
N ASN A 8 7.01 -0.08 22.24
CA ASN A 8 8.24 -0.56 22.87
C ASN A 8 9.38 0.48 22.95
N GLY A 9 9.08 1.75 22.67
CA GLY A 9 10.05 2.85 22.69
C GLY A 9 10.93 2.94 21.43
N VAL A 10 10.70 2.10 20.43
CA VAL A 10 11.39 2.19 19.14
C VAL A 10 10.81 3.33 18.32
N SER A 11 11.68 4.24 17.88
CA SER A 11 11.33 5.43 17.10
C SER A 11 12.02 5.41 15.75
N PHE A 12 11.26 5.65 14.69
CA PHE A 12 11.78 5.83 13.34
C PHE A 12 11.58 7.28 12.91
N ARG A 13 12.59 7.86 12.26
CA ARG A 13 12.59 9.25 11.77
C ARG A 13 13.20 9.32 10.38
N GLU A 14 12.46 8.85 9.40
CA GLU A 14 12.89 8.80 8.00
C GLU A 14 13.09 10.22 7.42
N SER A 15 12.31 11.18 7.91
CA SER A 15 12.42 12.61 7.53
C SER A 15 13.78 13.24 7.82
N LYS A 16 14.61 12.65 8.70
CA LYS A 16 15.99 13.12 8.95
C LYS A 16 16.92 12.87 7.77
N ALA A 17 16.65 11.85 6.94
CA ALA A 17 17.52 11.42 5.86
C ALA A 17 16.91 11.64 4.47
N PHE A 18 15.58 11.67 4.36
CA PHE A 18 14.89 11.71 3.08
C PHE A 18 13.89 12.88 2.99
N LYS A 19 13.74 13.42 1.80
CA LYS A 19 12.67 14.34 1.45
C LYS A 19 11.44 13.56 0.97
N PRO A 20 10.21 13.97 1.36
CA PRO A 20 9.01 13.41 0.77
C PRO A 20 8.92 13.76 -0.72
N GLY A 21 8.36 12.87 -1.51
CA GLY A 21 7.95 13.18 -2.88
C GLY A 21 6.77 14.15 -2.91
N ASP A 22 6.62 14.86 -4.01
CA ASP A 22 5.57 15.86 -4.25
C ASP A 22 4.59 15.45 -5.36
N ARG A 23 4.80 14.29 -6.00
CA ARG A 23 4.01 13.80 -7.12
C ARG A 23 3.72 12.30 -7.03
N ALA A 24 2.47 11.94 -7.36
CA ALA A 24 2.12 10.56 -7.69
C ALA A 24 2.59 10.23 -9.11
N VAL A 25 3.15 9.05 -9.32
CA VAL A 25 3.72 8.63 -10.61
C VAL A 25 3.09 7.33 -11.08
N VAL A 26 2.58 7.33 -12.32
CA VAL A 26 2.28 6.12 -13.08
C VAL A 26 3.36 5.97 -14.15
N ALA A 27 4.15 4.91 -14.05
CA ALA A 27 5.14 4.56 -15.06
C ALA A 27 4.47 3.76 -16.17
N GLU A 28 4.58 4.24 -17.42
CA GLU A 28 4.06 3.54 -18.58
C GLU A 28 5.00 2.42 -19.00
N THR A 29 4.47 1.24 -19.26
CA THR A 29 5.20 0.08 -19.77
C THR A 29 4.51 -0.46 -21.03
N PRO A 30 5.17 -1.32 -21.82
CA PRO A 30 4.53 -1.94 -22.96
C PRO A 30 3.29 -2.80 -22.64
N TRP A 31 3.11 -3.19 -21.37
CA TRP A 31 2.04 -4.09 -20.93
C TRP A 31 0.94 -3.37 -20.15
N CYS A 32 1.31 -2.38 -19.31
CA CYS A 32 0.36 -1.71 -18.43
C CYS A 32 0.95 -0.46 -17.77
N GLY A 33 0.10 0.34 -17.12
CA GLY A 33 0.53 1.40 -16.21
C GLY A 33 0.90 0.85 -14.82
N LEU A 34 2.10 1.19 -14.34
CA LEU A 34 2.57 0.84 -12.98
C LEU A 34 2.42 2.05 -12.06
N GLY A 35 1.54 1.96 -11.08
CA GLY A 35 1.43 2.95 -10.01
C GLY A 35 2.58 2.78 -9.01
N MET A 36 3.43 3.80 -8.91
CA MET A 36 4.66 3.75 -8.11
C MET A 36 4.42 4.24 -6.70
N THR A 37 4.60 3.38 -5.72
CA THR A 37 4.57 3.73 -4.29
C THR A 37 5.71 3.02 -3.55
N VAL A 38 5.93 3.34 -2.29
CA VAL A 38 6.95 2.67 -1.47
C VAL A 38 6.50 2.53 -0.02
N CYS A 39 6.57 1.30 0.50
CA CYS A 39 6.50 0.95 1.92
C CYS A 39 5.33 1.65 2.67
N TYR A 40 5.64 2.67 3.46
CA TYR A 40 4.68 3.40 4.28
C TYR A 40 3.53 4.03 3.49
N ASP A 41 3.74 4.30 2.20
CA ASP A 41 2.70 4.86 1.31
C ASP A 41 1.45 3.98 1.26
N VAL A 42 1.57 2.67 1.55
CA VAL A 42 0.42 1.76 1.62
C VAL A 42 -0.68 2.25 2.56
N ARG A 43 -0.37 3.14 3.51
CA ARG A 43 -1.34 3.72 4.45
C ARG A 43 -2.16 4.87 3.87
N PHE A 44 -1.79 5.39 2.70
CA PHE A 44 -2.43 6.57 2.09
C PHE A 44 -3.39 6.15 0.97
N ALA A 45 -4.59 5.71 1.31
CA ALA A 45 -5.60 5.22 0.37
C ALA A 45 -5.85 6.19 -0.80
N TYR A 46 -5.85 7.50 -0.54
CA TYR A 46 -6.06 8.53 -1.55
C TYR A 46 -4.98 8.53 -2.65
N LEU A 47 -3.72 8.20 -2.32
CA LEU A 47 -2.63 8.07 -3.29
C LEU A 47 -2.91 6.92 -4.26
N TYR A 48 -3.27 5.75 -3.75
CA TYR A 48 -3.59 4.57 -4.55
C TYR A 48 -4.79 4.81 -5.47
N ARG A 49 -5.80 5.49 -4.93
CA ARG A 49 -6.96 5.89 -5.71
C ARG A 49 -6.60 6.86 -6.84
N ALA A 50 -5.74 7.83 -6.59
CA ALA A 50 -5.24 8.75 -7.61
C ALA A 50 -4.46 8.02 -8.72
N LEU A 51 -3.57 7.08 -8.35
CA LEU A 51 -2.82 6.26 -9.30
C LEU A 51 -3.74 5.40 -10.17
N ALA A 52 -4.75 4.75 -9.57
CA ALA A 52 -5.71 3.94 -10.31
C ALA A 52 -6.53 4.78 -11.31
N LYS A 53 -6.99 5.98 -10.91
CA LYS A 53 -7.68 6.93 -11.78
C LYS A 53 -6.79 7.48 -12.90
N ALA A 54 -5.48 7.55 -12.68
CA ALA A 54 -4.49 7.94 -13.68
C ALA A 54 -4.09 6.78 -14.62
N GLY A 55 -4.74 5.62 -14.53
CA GLY A 55 -4.55 4.50 -15.46
C GLY A 55 -3.62 3.39 -14.96
N ALA A 56 -3.23 3.39 -13.69
CA ALA A 56 -2.50 2.26 -13.14
C ALA A 56 -3.35 0.99 -13.17
N SER A 57 -2.73 -0.09 -13.63
CA SER A 57 -3.28 -1.46 -13.61
C SER A 57 -2.61 -2.32 -12.52
N VAL A 58 -1.36 -2.01 -12.23
CA VAL A 58 -0.56 -2.66 -11.20
C VAL A 58 -0.01 -1.60 -10.23
N LEU A 59 -0.15 -1.83 -8.95
CA LEU A 59 0.35 -0.96 -7.88
C LEU A 59 1.59 -1.60 -7.27
N MET A 60 2.74 -0.95 -7.40
CA MET A 60 4.02 -1.41 -6.87
C MET A 60 4.24 -0.89 -5.45
N VAL A 61 4.56 -1.80 -4.52
CA VAL A 61 4.74 -1.47 -3.10
C VAL A 61 6.01 -2.16 -2.53
N PRO A 62 7.21 -1.84 -3.05
CA PRO A 62 8.43 -2.33 -2.43
C PRO A 62 8.53 -1.84 -0.98
N ALA A 63 8.94 -2.72 -0.05
CA ALA A 63 8.90 -2.39 1.36
C ALA A 63 9.99 -3.10 2.19
N ALA A 64 10.32 -2.47 3.32
CA ALA A 64 10.98 -3.06 4.47
C ALA A 64 10.07 -2.86 5.70
N PHE A 65 8.93 -3.54 5.70
CA PHE A 65 7.89 -3.37 6.72
C PHE A 65 8.34 -4.00 8.04
N THR A 66 8.20 -3.30 9.16
CA THR A 66 8.60 -3.85 10.45
C THR A 66 7.78 -5.10 10.78
N ARG A 67 8.39 -6.09 11.44
CA ARG A 67 7.72 -7.36 11.79
C ARG A 67 6.44 -7.12 12.60
N GLN A 68 6.48 -6.23 13.60
CA GLN A 68 5.33 -5.92 14.44
C GLN A 68 4.13 -5.38 13.64
N THR A 69 4.36 -4.34 12.83
CA THR A 69 3.27 -3.74 12.05
C THR A 69 2.92 -4.57 10.82
N GLY A 70 3.84 -5.41 10.35
CA GLY A 70 3.61 -6.34 9.26
C GLY A 70 2.55 -7.39 9.62
N HIS A 71 2.72 -8.06 10.74
CA HIS A 71 1.73 -9.01 11.25
C HIS A 71 0.32 -8.43 11.37
N ALA A 72 0.23 -7.19 11.83
CA ALA A 72 -1.08 -6.56 12.06
C ALA A 72 -1.72 -5.96 10.79
N HIS A 73 -0.91 -5.48 9.83
CA HIS A 73 -1.43 -4.57 8.80
C HIS A 73 -1.10 -4.97 7.37
N TRP A 74 0.01 -5.67 7.09
CA TRP A 74 0.57 -5.80 5.74
C TRP A 74 -0.41 -6.40 4.75
N HIS A 75 -0.88 -7.60 5.03
CA HIS A 75 -1.83 -8.31 4.16
C HIS A 75 -3.14 -7.53 3.99
N ILE A 76 -3.70 -7.07 5.10
CA ILE A 76 -4.98 -6.36 5.10
C ILE A 76 -4.92 -5.08 4.26
N LEU A 77 -3.84 -4.29 4.43
CA LEU A 77 -3.69 -3.05 3.68
C LEU A 77 -3.50 -3.32 2.18
N LEU A 78 -2.66 -4.27 1.79
CA LEU A 78 -2.44 -4.59 0.37
C LEU A 78 -3.70 -5.12 -0.31
N GLN A 79 -4.45 -6.00 0.37
CA GLN A 79 -5.74 -6.46 -0.12
C GLN A 79 -6.75 -5.31 -0.25
N ALA A 80 -6.80 -4.40 0.75
CA ALA A 80 -7.65 -3.22 0.68
C ALA A 80 -7.30 -2.33 -0.52
N ARG A 81 -5.99 -2.10 -0.79
CA ARG A 81 -5.56 -1.32 -1.96
C ARG A 81 -5.98 -1.98 -3.27
N ALA A 82 -5.86 -3.30 -3.38
CA ALA A 82 -6.32 -4.04 -4.56
C ALA A 82 -7.84 -3.90 -4.76
N ILE A 83 -8.62 -4.15 -3.71
CA ILE A 83 -10.10 -4.15 -3.76
C ILE A 83 -10.65 -2.76 -4.11
N GLU A 84 -10.21 -1.71 -3.41
CA GLU A 84 -10.76 -0.36 -3.57
C GLU A 84 -10.40 0.30 -4.91
N THR A 85 -9.33 -0.19 -5.58
CA THR A 85 -8.84 0.35 -6.85
C THR A 85 -9.16 -0.55 -8.05
N GLY A 86 -9.47 -1.83 -7.79
CA GLY A 86 -9.60 -2.84 -8.82
C GLY A 86 -8.29 -3.05 -9.59
N CYS A 87 -7.13 -2.87 -8.93
CA CYS A 87 -5.80 -3.07 -9.51
C CYS A 87 -5.16 -4.35 -8.94
N TYR A 88 -4.18 -4.89 -9.66
CA TYR A 88 -3.22 -5.80 -9.05
C TYR A 88 -2.32 -5.03 -8.08
N VAL A 89 -1.86 -5.69 -7.02
CA VAL A 89 -0.81 -5.18 -6.13
C VAL A 89 0.37 -6.13 -6.17
N VAL A 90 1.57 -5.59 -6.41
CA VAL A 90 2.83 -6.33 -6.38
C VAL A 90 3.73 -5.68 -5.33
N ALA A 91 3.98 -6.39 -4.26
CA ALA A 91 4.61 -5.86 -3.06
C ALA A 91 5.84 -6.69 -2.65
N PRO A 92 7.01 -6.49 -3.31
CA PRO A 92 8.23 -7.13 -2.87
C PRO A 92 8.65 -6.58 -1.50
N ALA A 93 8.93 -7.47 -0.55
CA ALA A 93 9.19 -7.09 0.83
C ALA A 93 10.47 -7.74 1.36
N GLN A 94 11.31 -6.95 2.01
CA GLN A 94 12.46 -7.47 2.74
C GLN A 94 12.02 -8.32 3.93
N CYS A 95 12.76 -9.39 4.20
CA CYS A 95 12.52 -10.32 5.30
C CYS A 95 13.74 -10.47 6.21
N GLY A 96 13.52 -10.97 7.41
CA GLY A 96 14.55 -11.40 8.34
C GLY A 96 15.08 -10.32 9.28
N ASP A 97 16.23 -10.62 9.86
CA ASP A 97 16.93 -9.79 10.84
C ASP A 97 18.04 -9.00 10.16
N HIS A 98 18.19 -7.73 10.49
CA HIS A 98 19.17 -6.82 9.91
C HIS A 98 20.26 -6.45 10.92
N GLU A 99 21.47 -6.09 10.43
CA GLU A 99 22.65 -5.79 11.26
C GLU A 99 22.41 -4.68 12.30
N ASP A 100 21.49 -3.76 12.03
CA ASP A 100 21.10 -2.67 12.94
C ASP A 100 20.04 -3.08 13.98
N GLY A 101 19.73 -4.38 14.09
CA GLY A 101 18.75 -4.95 15.01
C GLY A 101 17.30 -4.80 14.56
N ARG A 102 17.03 -4.23 13.39
CA ARG A 102 15.68 -4.19 12.82
C ARG A 102 15.26 -5.58 12.36
N GLN A 103 13.97 -5.86 12.46
CA GLN A 103 13.33 -7.05 11.95
C GLN A 103 12.26 -6.68 10.93
N THR A 104 12.32 -7.27 9.75
CA THR A 104 11.32 -7.06 8.71
C THR A 104 10.42 -8.28 8.54
N TYR A 105 9.20 -8.01 8.12
CA TYR A 105 8.11 -8.98 8.12
C TYR A 105 8.20 -9.99 6.97
N GLY A 106 8.84 -9.63 5.85
CA GLY A 106 8.79 -10.44 4.66
C GLY A 106 7.43 -10.40 3.98
N HIS A 107 6.95 -11.56 3.57
CA HIS A 107 5.69 -11.72 2.87
C HIS A 107 5.60 -10.84 1.62
N SER A 108 6.54 -11.04 0.66
CA SER A 108 6.36 -10.49 -0.68
C SER A 108 5.05 -11.00 -1.26
N LEU A 109 4.12 -10.08 -1.59
CA LEU A 109 2.76 -10.43 -1.99
C LEU A 109 2.44 -10.03 -3.42
N ILE A 110 1.66 -10.88 -4.10
CA ILE A 110 0.94 -10.51 -5.32
C ILE A 110 -0.55 -10.70 -5.03
N VAL A 111 -1.32 -9.61 -5.16
CA VAL A 111 -2.76 -9.58 -4.85
C VAL A 111 -3.54 -9.23 -6.10
N ALA A 112 -4.61 -9.99 -6.36
CA ALA A 112 -5.51 -9.76 -7.50
C ALA A 112 -6.49 -8.62 -7.26
N PRO A 113 -7.11 -8.05 -8.31
CA PRO A 113 -8.04 -6.93 -8.20
C PRO A 113 -9.26 -7.14 -7.29
N TRP A 114 -9.62 -8.39 -7.04
CA TRP A 114 -10.73 -8.75 -6.15
C TRP A 114 -10.28 -9.07 -4.71
N GLY A 115 -8.97 -8.97 -4.44
CA GLY A 115 -8.39 -9.14 -3.11
C GLY A 115 -7.80 -10.52 -2.82
N GLU A 116 -7.85 -11.47 -3.77
CA GLU A 116 -7.21 -12.78 -3.58
C GLU A 116 -5.68 -12.65 -3.58
N ILE A 117 -5.02 -13.29 -2.65
CA ILE A 117 -3.57 -13.43 -2.63
C ILE A 117 -3.20 -14.51 -3.65
N LEU A 118 -2.51 -14.11 -4.72
CA LEU A 118 -2.04 -15.01 -5.77
C LEU A 118 -0.71 -15.67 -5.42
N ALA A 119 0.14 -14.96 -4.68
CA ALA A 119 1.40 -15.47 -4.20
C ALA A 119 1.81 -14.76 -2.90
N ASP A 120 2.40 -15.53 -2.00
CA ASP A 120 2.98 -15.07 -0.74
C ASP A 120 4.35 -15.72 -0.54
N GLY A 121 5.39 -14.90 -0.41
CA GLY A 121 6.78 -15.33 -0.26
C GLY A 121 7.15 -15.79 1.15
N GLY A 122 6.28 -15.62 2.14
CA GLY A 122 6.60 -15.96 3.52
C GLY A 122 7.73 -15.10 4.11
N GLU A 123 8.41 -15.66 5.11
CA GLU A 123 9.43 -14.95 5.89
C GLU A 123 10.88 -15.22 5.41
N GLU A 124 11.07 -16.09 4.42
CA GLU A 124 12.39 -16.46 3.91
C GLU A 124 12.74 -15.73 2.60
N PRO A 125 14.04 -15.51 2.33
CA PRO A 125 14.47 -14.96 1.05
C PRO A 125 14.06 -15.85 -0.13
N GLY A 126 13.44 -15.26 -1.15
CA GLY A 126 12.96 -16.02 -2.30
C GLY A 126 12.35 -15.15 -3.38
N VAL A 127 11.84 -15.81 -4.42
CA VAL A 127 11.12 -15.19 -5.53
C VAL A 127 9.73 -15.79 -5.60
N VAL A 128 8.71 -14.93 -5.71
CA VAL A 128 7.33 -15.33 -5.99
C VAL A 128 6.91 -14.84 -7.37
N MET A 129 6.08 -15.63 -8.04
CA MET A 129 5.56 -15.31 -9.37
C MET A 129 4.07 -15.61 -9.43
N ALA A 130 3.35 -14.81 -10.22
CA ALA A 130 1.97 -15.07 -10.58
C ALA A 130 1.70 -14.56 -12.00
N GLU A 131 0.76 -15.19 -12.68
CA GLU A 131 0.23 -14.71 -13.93
C GLU A 131 -0.82 -13.62 -13.67
N LEU A 132 -0.73 -12.50 -14.39
CA LEU A 132 -1.66 -11.38 -14.27
C LEU A 132 -2.57 -11.32 -15.49
N ASP A 133 -3.79 -11.81 -15.34
CA ASP A 133 -4.85 -11.65 -16.35
C ASP A 133 -5.51 -10.27 -16.19
N PHE A 134 -5.15 -9.32 -17.04
CA PHE A 134 -5.66 -7.94 -16.98
C PHE A 134 -7.18 -7.84 -17.20
N SER A 135 -7.84 -8.83 -17.79
CA SER A 135 -9.30 -8.86 -17.91
C SER A 135 -10.01 -8.89 -16.54
N ARG A 136 -9.32 -9.35 -15.50
CA ARG A 136 -9.82 -9.34 -14.12
C ARG A 136 -9.98 -7.93 -13.55
N ILE A 137 -9.19 -6.95 -14.05
CA ILE A 137 -9.33 -5.54 -13.68
C ILE A 137 -10.68 -5.00 -14.19
N ASP A 138 -10.96 -5.21 -15.48
CA ASP A 138 -12.20 -4.76 -16.09
C ASP A 138 -13.42 -5.42 -15.43
N LYS A 139 -13.30 -6.71 -15.15
CA LYS A 139 -14.34 -7.46 -14.44
C LYS A 139 -14.59 -6.91 -13.03
N ALA A 140 -13.53 -6.68 -12.24
CA ALA A 140 -13.65 -6.16 -10.87
C ALA A 140 -14.27 -4.76 -10.88
N ARG A 141 -13.76 -3.86 -11.73
CA ARG A 141 -14.27 -2.49 -11.86
C ARG A 141 -15.68 -2.44 -12.46
N GLY A 142 -16.03 -3.38 -13.32
CA GLY A 142 -17.38 -3.50 -13.87
C GLY A 142 -18.42 -3.96 -12.82
N MET A 143 -18.02 -4.88 -11.93
CA MET A 143 -18.90 -5.34 -10.84
C MET A 143 -19.05 -4.29 -9.73
N VAL A 144 -17.96 -3.61 -9.36
CA VAL A 144 -17.93 -2.59 -8.30
C VAL A 144 -17.19 -1.35 -8.83
N PRO A 145 -17.87 -0.44 -9.54
CA PRO A 145 -17.25 0.71 -10.20
C PRO A 145 -16.94 1.85 -9.20
N ALA A 146 -16.32 1.53 -8.07
CA ALA A 146 -16.06 2.46 -6.98
C ALA A 146 -15.25 3.70 -7.39
N LEU A 147 -14.34 3.57 -8.36
CA LEU A 147 -13.51 4.69 -8.85
C LEU A 147 -14.34 5.77 -9.57
N SER A 148 -15.48 5.40 -10.17
CA SER A 148 -16.37 6.33 -10.88
C SER A 148 -17.50 6.87 -10.00
N HIS A 149 -17.68 6.31 -8.80
CA HIS A 149 -18.75 6.69 -7.87
C HIS A 149 -18.35 7.79 -6.90
N ASP A 150 -17.18 8.40 -7.06
CA ASP A 150 -16.76 9.53 -6.23
C ASP A 150 -17.80 10.67 -6.30
N ARG A 151 -17.99 11.29 -5.15
CA ARG A 151 -18.78 12.52 -5.00
C ARG A 151 -17.96 13.50 -4.17
N ASP A 152 -18.02 14.75 -4.55
CA ASP A 152 -17.49 15.82 -3.73
C ASP A 152 -18.35 15.96 -2.48
N PHE A 153 -17.73 16.21 -1.35
CA PHE A 153 -18.38 16.48 -0.08
C PHE A 153 -17.61 17.57 0.66
N ALA A 154 -18.35 18.36 1.42
CA ALA A 154 -17.73 19.32 2.31
C ALA A 154 -16.99 18.58 3.44
N PRO A 155 -15.76 18.98 3.81
CA PRO A 155 -15.09 18.38 4.95
C PRO A 155 -15.93 18.57 6.22
N PRO A 156 -15.91 17.61 7.16
CA PRO A 156 -16.62 17.77 8.42
C PRO A 156 -16.09 18.99 9.18
N ALA A 157 -16.97 19.72 9.85
CA ALA A 157 -16.52 20.76 10.77
C ALA A 157 -15.64 20.13 11.87
N PRO A 158 -14.55 20.78 12.27
CA PRO A 158 -13.76 20.32 13.40
C PRO A 158 -14.66 20.19 14.63
N LEU A 159 -14.57 19.06 15.33
CA LEU A 159 -15.19 18.97 16.65
C LEU A 159 -14.54 20.02 17.54
N GLY A 160 -15.33 20.96 18.06
CA GLY A 160 -14.86 21.86 19.11
C GLY A 160 -14.32 21.00 20.25
N LEU A 161 -13.03 21.12 20.54
CA LEU A 161 -12.46 20.56 21.76
C LEU A 161 -13.25 21.22 22.90
N ARG A 162 -14.19 20.50 23.52
CA ARG A 162 -14.68 20.89 24.83
C ARG A 162 -13.47 20.87 25.74
N ALA A 163 -13.07 22.04 26.24
CA ALA A 163 -12.09 22.12 27.31
C ALA A 163 -12.56 21.14 28.40
N ALA A 164 -11.73 20.15 28.71
CA ALA A 164 -11.97 19.30 29.84
C ALA A 164 -11.85 20.19 31.09
N GLY A 165 -12.96 20.48 31.75
CA GLY A 165 -12.99 21.20 33.02
C GLY A 165 -13.86 22.45 33.00
N GLU A 166 -15.15 22.31 33.08
CA GLU A 166 -16.09 23.14 33.86
C GLU A 166 -17.07 22.20 34.54
#